data_a123a3852256131adc20cf0205839de2
#
_entry.id   a123a3852256131adc20cf0205839de2
#
_cell.length_a   1.000
_cell.length_b   1.000
_cell.length_c   1.000
_cell.angle_alpha   90.00
_cell.angle_beta   90.00
_cell.angle_gamma   90.00
#
_symmetry.space_group_name_H-M   'P 1'
#
loop_
_entity.id
_entity.type
_entity.pdbx_description
1 polymer ?
#
loop_
_entity_poly.entity_id
_entity_poly.type
_entity_poly.pdbx_seq_one_letter_code
_entity_poly.pdbx_strand_id
1 'polypeptide(L)'
;MRPILLNKIVLMALLMSILPLGSAVAAGDVQAGKTKAYTCTGCHGIPGYNNVYPTYKVPKIGGQNYEYLVAALKAYRNGERDHATMEAQASSMNDGDIEDVSAYFASLPLSSQPSGNVSAAEEKSKVCEACHGVTGKSVDPTYPNLAGQHASYLAQALGDYRSSARTNPIMAGMATNLSSQDIADLAAWFSSQQGLQDLSIK
;
A
#
# COMPACT_ATOMS: atom_id res chain seq x y z
N MET A 1 -24.50 67.36 -13.36
CA MET A 1 -23.78 67.60 -12.15
C MET A 1 -23.65 66.34 -11.31
N ARG A 2 -22.55 65.84 -11.09
CA ARG A 2 -22.04 64.63 -10.43
C ARG A 2 -22.00 63.33 -11.31
N PRO A 3 -20.86 63.10 -11.99
CA PRO A 3 -20.46 61.77 -12.41
C PRO A 3 -19.09 61.44 -11.77
N ILE A 4 -19.01 61.20 -10.44
CA ILE A 4 -17.76 60.86 -9.76
C ILE A 4 -17.90 59.57 -8.89
N LEU A 5 -19.13 59.08 -8.70
CA LEU A 5 -19.36 57.91 -7.85
C LEU A 5 -19.28 56.53 -8.56
N LEU A 6 -19.32 56.53 -9.90
CA LEU A 6 -19.34 55.24 -10.65
C LEU A 6 -17.92 54.63 -10.85
N ASN A 7 -16.87 55.42 -10.73
CA ASN A 7 -15.50 54.92 -11.03
C ASN A 7 -14.79 54.26 -9.83
N LYS A 8 -15.34 54.35 -8.61
CA LYS A 8 -14.73 53.72 -7.44
C LYS A 8 -15.22 52.28 -7.17
N ILE A 9 -16.36 51.90 -7.73
CA ILE A 9 -16.93 50.57 -7.53
C ILE A 9 -16.34 49.57 -8.53
N VAL A 10 -15.91 49.97 -9.71
CA VAL A 10 -15.31 49.12 -10.72
C VAL A 10 -13.85 48.76 -10.41
N LEU A 11 -13.13 49.61 -9.65
CA LEU A 11 -11.72 49.34 -9.31
C LEU A 11 -11.54 48.37 -8.11
N MET A 12 -12.62 48.11 -7.35
CA MET A 12 -12.59 47.22 -6.18
C MET A 12 -12.97 45.77 -6.50
N ALA A 13 -13.46 45.50 -7.69
CA ALA A 13 -13.88 44.17 -8.13
C ALA A 13 -12.76 43.37 -8.85
N LEU A 14 -11.59 43.97 -9.11
CA LEU A 14 -10.49 43.34 -9.85
C LEU A 14 -9.34 42.83 -8.97
N LEU A 15 -9.46 42.91 -7.64
CA LEU A 15 -8.41 42.50 -6.70
C LEU A 15 -8.72 41.21 -5.93
N MET A 16 -9.73 40.45 -6.38
CA MET A 16 -10.19 39.27 -5.65
C MET A 16 -10.17 38.01 -6.52
N SER A 17 -9.01 37.53 -6.92
CA SER A 17 -8.84 36.12 -7.36
C SER A 17 -7.37 35.78 -7.69
N ILE A 18 -6.50 35.95 -6.71
CA ILE A 18 -5.28 35.14 -6.68
C ILE A 18 -5.41 34.25 -5.45
N LEU A 19 -6.30 33.28 -5.56
CA LEU A 19 -6.19 32.09 -4.71
C LEU A 19 -4.89 31.39 -5.13
N PRO A 20 -3.94 31.13 -4.20
CA PRO A 20 -2.86 30.22 -4.53
C PRO A 20 -3.51 28.90 -4.89
N LEU A 21 -3.37 28.47 -6.14
CA LEU A 21 -3.53 27.06 -6.47
C LEU A 21 -2.50 26.34 -5.59
N GLY A 22 -2.96 25.77 -4.49
CA GLY A 22 -2.18 24.79 -3.77
C GLY A 22 -1.78 23.76 -4.82
N SER A 23 -0.48 23.59 -5.01
CA SER A 23 0.03 22.47 -5.81
C SER A 23 -0.48 21.22 -5.14
N ALA A 24 -1.57 20.64 -5.67
CA ALA A 24 -1.87 19.26 -5.39
C ALA A 24 -0.60 18.50 -5.79
N VAL A 25 0.08 17.90 -4.83
CA VAL A 25 1.14 16.94 -5.13
C VAL A 25 0.42 15.88 -5.94
N ALA A 26 0.68 15.86 -7.24
CA ALA A 26 0.07 14.89 -8.12
C ALA A 26 0.54 13.52 -7.63
N ALA A 27 -0.38 12.66 -7.24
CA ALA A 27 -0.11 11.24 -7.15
C ALA A 27 0.55 10.83 -8.48
N GLY A 28 1.61 9.99 -8.44
CA GLY A 28 2.42 9.66 -9.62
C GLY A 28 1.63 9.27 -10.87
N ASP A 29 2.25 9.31 -12.01
CA ASP A 29 1.63 9.01 -13.31
C ASP A 29 1.43 7.49 -13.48
N VAL A 30 0.17 7.06 -13.55
CA VAL A 30 -0.22 5.64 -13.71
C VAL A 30 0.34 5.04 -15.02
N GLN A 31 0.39 5.80 -16.11
CA GLN A 31 0.87 5.28 -17.38
C GLN A 31 2.39 5.16 -17.43
N ALA A 32 3.10 6.13 -16.87
CA ALA A 32 4.54 6.04 -16.66
C ALA A 32 4.87 4.88 -15.70
N GLY A 33 4.09 4.74 -14.63
CA GLY A 33 4.21 3.66 -13.66
C GLY A 33 4.03 2.28 -14.27
N LYS A 34 3.05 2.10 -15.16
CA LYS A 34 2.86 0.85 -15.92
C LYS A 34 4.11 0.45 -16.69
N THR A 35 4.77 1.41 -17.35
CA THR A 35 5.99 1.16 -18.10
C THR A 35 7.15 0.78 -17.17
N LYS A 36 7.33 1.54 -16.08
CA LYS A 36 8.40 1.33 -15.09
C LYS A 36 8.22 0.03 -14.29
N ALA A 37 6.97 -0.40 -14.08
CA ALA A 37 6.63 -1.61 -13.33
C ALA A 37 6.96 -2.93 -14.07
N TYR A 38 7.53 -2.89 -15.28
CA TYR A 38 7.82 -4.08 -16.07
C TYR A 38 8.67 -5.11 -15.30
N THR A 39 9.74 -4.67 -14.63
CA THR A 39 10.60 -5.56 -13.83
C THR A 39 9.88 -6.11 -12.59
N CYS A 40 8.98 -5.31 -11.99
CA CYS A 40 8.22 -5.73 -10.81
C CYS A 40 7.28 -6.90 -11.14
N THR A 41 6.67 -6.87 -12.34
CA THR A 41 5.72 -7.91 -12.78
C THR A 41 6.39 -9.26 -13.02
N GLY A 42 7.72 -9.30 -13.19
CA GLY A 42 8.51 -10.54 -13.30
C GLY A 42 8.47 -11.43 -12.05
N CYS A 43 8.12 -10.84 -10.90
CA CYS A 43 7.92 -11.57 -9.65
C CYS A 43 6.48 -11.38 -9.12
N HIS A 44 6.03 -10.14 -8.98
CA HIS A 44 4.71 -9.80 -8.44
C HIS A 44 3.54 -10.07 -9.41
N GLY A 45 3.83 -10.33 -10.69
CA GLY A 45 2.83 -10.66 -11.69
C GLY A 45 2.66 -12.15 -11.97
N ILE A 46 3.44 -13.02 -11.32
CA ILE A 46 3.37 -14.48 -11.53
C ILE A 46 2.53 -15.09 -10.40
N PRO A 47 1.33 -15.63 -10.70
CA PRO A 47 0.49 -16.24 -9.68
C PRO A 47 1.23 -17.33 -8.91
N GLY A 48 1.19 -17.21 -7.58
CA GLY A 48 1.78 -18.21 -6.71
C GLY A 48 3.31 -18.31 -6.71
N TYR A 49 4.02 -17.32 -7.28
CA TYR A 49 5.48 -17.28 -7.27
C TYR A 49 6.04 -17.24 -5.83
N ASN A 50 7.13 -17.97 -5.60
CA ASN A 50 7.74 -18.07 -4.27
C ASN A 50 9.05 -17.29 -4.18
N ASN A 51 9.25 -16.65 -3.04
CA ASN A 51 10.59 -16.32 -2.57
C ASN A 51 11.33 -17.62 -2.21
N VAL A 52 12.66 -17.66 -2.38
CA VAL A 52 13.42 -18.91 -2.24
C VAL A 52 13.81 -19.15 -0.79
N TYR A 53 14.24 -18.11 -0.09
CA TYR A 53 14.68 -18.23 1.29
C TYR A 53 14.52 -16.90 2.05
N PRO A 54 13.73 -16.88 3.15
CA PRO A 54 12.80 -17.96 3.55
C PRO A 54 11.69 -18.16 2.50
N THR A 55 11.13 -19.38 2.45
CA THR A 55 10.15 -19.73 1.42
C THR A 55 8.76 -19.22 1.80
N TYR A 56 8.26 -18.24 1.05
CA TYR A 56 6.90 -17.73 1.11
C TYR A 56 6.49 -17.15 -0.26
N LYS A 57 5.20 -16.92 -0.46
CA LYS A 57 4.69 -16.35 -1.71
C LYS A 57 5.14 -14.90 -1.84
N VAL A 58 5.61 -14.51 -3.02
CA VAL A 58 5.85 -13.10 -3.36
C VAL A 58 4.52 -12.34 -3.20
N PRO A 59 4.50 -11.22 -2.45
CA PRO A 59 3.23 -10.58 -2.10
C PRO A 59 2.50 -9.99 -3.30
N LYS A 60 1.18 -10.02 -3.23
CA LYS A 60 0.30 -9.30 -4.14
C LYS A 60 0.40 -7.80 -3.86
N ILE A 61 0.55 -7.01 -4.90
CA ILE A 61 0.66 -5.55 -4.80
C ILE A 61 -0.38 -4.80 -5.64
N GLY A 62 -1.07 -5.49 -6.55
CA GLY A 62 -2.18 -4.91 -7.32
C GLY A 62 -3.36 -4.58 -6.43
N GLY A 63 -3.82 -3.31 -6.48
CA GLY A 63 -4.87 -2.79 -5.61
C GLY A 63 -4.41 -2.43 -4.19
N GLN A 64 -3.11 -2.41 -3.93
CA GLN A 64 -2.57 -1.95 -2.66
C GLN A 64 -2.62 -0.43 -2.54
N ASN A 65 -2.70 0.10 -1.32
CA ASN A 65 -2.78 1.53 -1.06
C ASN A 65 -1.52 2.27 -1.53
N TYR A 66 -1.72 3.39 -2.20
CA TYR A 66 -0.66 4.20 -2.82
C TYR A 66 0.40 4.65 -1.81
N GLU A 67 -0.03 5.31 -0.73
CA GLU A 67 0.89 5.85 0.29
C GLU A 67 1.68 4.74 0.98
N TYR A 68 1.04 3.58 1.21
CA TYR A 68 1.74 2.43 1.74
C TYR A 68 2.79 1.88 0.75
N LEU A 69 2.49 1.81 -0.55
CA LEU A 69 3.46 1.38 -1.57
C LEU A 69 4.64 2.32 -1.66
N VAL A 70 4.39 3.64 -1.65
CA VAL A 70 5.45 4.67 -1.63
C VAL A 70 6.33 4.50 -0.40
N ALA A 71 5.73 4.39 0.79
CA ALA A 71 6.47 4.20 2.03
C ALA A 71 7.29 2.91 2.02
N ALA A 72 6.72 1.80 1.53
CA ALA A 72 7.39 0.51 1.47
C ALA A 72 8.60 0.52 0.51
N LEU A 73 8.48 1.12 -0.67
CA LEU A 73 9.58 1.23 -1.62
C LEU A 73 10.68 2.16 -1.11
N LYS A 74 10.32 3.29 -0.49
CA LYS A 74 11.30 4.17 0.17
C LYS A 74 12.04 3.45 1.31
N ALA A 75 11.33 2.67 2.13
CA ALA A 75 11.93 1.89 3.21
C ALA A 75 12.93 0.83 2.69
N TYR A 76 12.64 0.15 1.58
CA TYR A 76 13.60 -0.74 0.93
C TYR A 76 14.80 0.02 0.38
N ARG A 77 14.59 1.13 -0.31
CA ARG A 77 15.67 1.96 -0.86
C ARG A 77 16.62 2.48 0.21
N ASN A 78 16.10 2.83 1.37
CA ASN A 78 16.85 3.40 2.48
C ASN A 78 17.43 2.34 3.44
N GLY A 79 17.19 1.03 3.19
CA GLY A 79 17.64 -0.05 4.09
C GLY A 79 16.87 -0.16 5.41
N GLU A 80 15.72 0.53 5.53
CA GLU A 80 14.85 0.46 6.71
C GLU A 80 13.99 -0.80 6.73
N ARG A 81 13.85 -1.46 5.58
CA ARG A 81 13.15 -2.71 5.39
C ARG A 81 14.08 -3.70 4.68
N ASP A 82 14.47 -4.75 5.40
CA ASP A 82 15.41 -5.75 4.91
C ASP A 82 14.73 -6.74 3.95
N HIS A 83 15.19 -6.76 2.71
CA HIS A 83 14.93 -7.80 1.70
C HIS A 83 15.81 -7.57 0.49
N ALA A 84 16.92 -8.30 0.36
CA ALA A 84 17.97 -8.05 -0.63
C ALA A 84 17.47 -7.83 -2.07
N THR A 85 16.47 -8.63 -2.53
CA THR A 85 15.90 -8.45 -3.87
C THR A 85 15.14 -7.13 -3.99
N MET A 86 14.35 -6.76 -2.98
CA MET A 86 13.57 -5.52 -3.03
C MET A 86 14.46 -4.28 -2.84
N GLU A 87 15.51 -4.37 -2.03
CA GLU A 87 16.53 -3.33 -1.91
C GLU A 87 17.21 -3.09 -3.26
N ALA A 88 17.63 -4.18 -3.95
CA ALA A 88 18.24 -4.08 -5.27
C ALA A 88 17.29 -3.43 -6.28
N GLN A 89 15.98 -3.76 -6.26
CA GLN A 89 15.00 -3.13 -7.14
C GLN A 89 14.77 -1.65 -6.80
N ALA A 90 14.66 -1.30 -5.52
CA ALA A 90 14.34 0.05 -5.08
C ALA A 90 15.54 1.01 -5.11
N SER A 91 16.77 0.51 -4.99
CA SER A 91 17.98 1.31 -4.85
C SER A 91 18.22 2.29 -6.01
N SER A 92 17.80 1.93 -7.22
CA SER A 92 17.95 2.75 -8.42
C SER A 92 16.77 3.69 -8.69
N MET A 93 15.68 3.61 -7.92
CA MET A 93 14.47 4.40 -8.13
C MET A 93 14.60 5.79 -7.47
N ASN A 94 14.31 6.85 -8.22
CA ASN A 94 14.08 8.17 -7.63
C ASN A 94 12.65 8.28 -7.06
N ASP A 95 12.31 9.40 -6.39
CA ASP A 95 11.00 9.57 -5.79
C ASP A 95 9.86 9.55 -6.82
N GLY A 96 10.06 10.16 -7.99
CA GLY A 96 9.08 10.13 -9.07
C GLY A 96 8.86 8.72 -9.63
N ASP A 97 9.90 7.88 -9.71
CA ASP A 97 9.74 6.48 -10.12
C ASP A 97 8.94 5.68 -9.11
N ILE A 98 9.19 5.89 -7.81
CA ILE A 98 8.45 5.27 -6.73
C ILE A 98 6.99 5.69 -6.75
N GLU A 99 6.71 6.98 -6.94
CA GLU A 99 5.36 7.51 -7.00
C GLU A 99 4.59 6.97 -8.21
N ASP A 100 5.20 6.95 -9.40
CA ASP A 100 4.58 6.43 -10.62
C ASP A 100 4.24 4.93 -10.50
N VAL A 101 5.20 4.12 -10.08
CA VAL A 101 5.00 2.66 -9.88
C VAL A 101 3.92 2.39 -8.83
N SER A 102 3.93 3.16 -7.74
CA SER A 102 2.91 3.05 -6.69
C SER A 102 1.53 3.43 -7.19
N ALA A 103 1.42 4.50 -7.99
CA ALA A 103 0.16 4.91 -8.62
C ALA A 103 -0.38 3.82 -9.57
N TYR A 104 0.48 3.20 -10.36
CA TYR A 104 0.07 2.11 -11.24
C TYR A 104 -0.50 0.93 -10.46
N PHE A 105 0.23 0.39 -9.47
CA PHE A 105 -0.26 -0.76 -8.71
C PHE A 105 -1.51 -0.43 -7.88
N ALA A 106 -1.60 0.76 -7.31
CA ALA A 106 -2.78 1.21 -6.58
C ALA A 106 -4.02 1.36 -7.47
N SER A 107 -3.84 1.68 -8.76
CA SER A 107 -4.95 1.82 -9.73
C SER A 107 -5.57 0.48 -10.15
N LEU A 108 -4.92 -0.63 -9.86
CA LEU A 108 -5.42 -1.95 -10.25
C LEU A 108 -6.59 -2.37 -9.35
N PRO A 109 -7.58 -3.08 -9.91
CA PRO A 109 -8.76 -3.45 -9.13
C PRO A 109 -8.44 -4.47 -8.04
N LEU A 110 -9.23 -4.43 -6.96
CA LEU A 110 -9.28 -5.50 -5.98
C LEU A 110 -10.14 -6.66 -6.48
N SER A 111 -9.84 -7.89 -6.06
CA SER A 111 -10.68 -9.06 -6.33
C SER A 111 -12.01 -8.93 -5.60
N SER A 112 -13.09 -9.27 -6.29
CA SER A 112 -14.42 -9.43 -5.71
C SER A 112 -14.69 -10.87 -5.21
N GLN A 113 -13.74 -11.79 -5.46
CA GLN A 113 -13.89 -13.19 -5.07
C GLN A 113 -13.18 -13.45 -3.74
N PRO A 114 -13.84 -14.07 -2.74
CA PRO A 114 -13.17 -14.53 -1.54
C PRO A 114 -12.23 -15.69 -1.88
N SER A 115 -11.09 -15.75 -1.21
CA SER A 115 -10.12 -16.83 -1.39
C SER A 115 -10.43 -18.08 -0.53
N GLY A 116 -11.45 -17.99 0.33
CA GLY A 116 -11.85 -19.07 1.22
C GLY A 116 -12.83 -18.61 2.30
N ASN A 117 -13.17 -19.52 3.22
CA ASN A 117 -13.95 -19.22 4.41
C ASN A 117 -13.19 -19.76 5.63
N VAL A 118 -12.59 -18.85 6.39
CA VAL A 118 -11.85 -19.17 7.62
C VAL A 118 -12.41 -18.30 8.73
N SER A 119 -13.10 -18.91 9.69
CA SER A 119 -13.68 -18.19 10.84
C SER A 119 -12.81 -18.21 12.11
N ALA A 120 -11.80 -19.07 12.15
CA ALA A 120 -11.03 -19.36 13.37
C ALA A 120 -10.31 -18.13 13.99
N ALA A 121 -10.04 -17.07 13.20
CA ALA A 121 -9.34 -15.90 13.68
C ALA A 121 -10.15 -14.60 13.58
N GLU A 122 -11.44 -14.68 13.30
CA GLU A 122 -12.30 -13.48 13.21
C GLU A 122 -12.25 -12.66 14.51
N GLU A 123 -12.36 -13.30 15.65
CA GLU A 123 -12.27 -12.59 16.95
C GLU A 123 -10.88 -12.02 17.20
N LYS A 124 -9.82 -12.73 16.82
CA LYS A 124 -8.44 -12.25 16.96
C LYS A 124 -8.13 -11.08 16.03
N SER A 125 -8.79 -11.00 14.87
CA SER A 125 -8.56 -9.93 13.89
C SER A 125 -9.07 -8.56 14.34
N LYS A 126 -9.99 -8.51 15.32
CA LYS A 126 -10.63 -7.26 15.79
C LYS A 126 -9.65 -6.20 16.25
N VAL A 127 -8.54 -6.58 16.86
CA VAL A 127 -7.50 -5.62 17.28
C VAL A 127 -6.76 -5.00 16.09
N CYS A 128 -6.81 -5.62 14.93
CA CYS A 128 -6.17 -5.17 13.69
C CYS A 128 -7.09 -4.25 12.87
N GLU A 129 -8.42 -4.32 13.11
CA GLU A 129 -9.44 -3.66 12.31
C GLU A 129 -9.35 -2.13 12.35
N ALA A 130 -8.91 -1.56 13.47
CA ALA A 130 -8.79 -0.12 13.65
C ALA A 130 -7.90 0.55 12.59
N CYS A 131 -6.87 -0.17 12.11
CA CYS A 131 -5.93 0.32 11.10
C CYS A 131 -6.15 -0.36 9.75
N HIS A 132 -6.41 -1.67 9.74
CA HIS A 132 -6.48 -2.45 8.51
C HIS A 132 -7.91 -2.68 7.98
N GLY A 133 -8.94 -2.17 8.69
CA GLY A 133 -10.35 -2.36 8.34
C GLY A 133 -10.89 -3.74 8.71
N VAL A 134 -12.21 -3.85 8.86
CA VAL A 134 -12.91 -5.05 9.35
C VAL A 134 -12.56 -6.32 8.56
N THR A 135 -12.42 -6.19 7.25
CA THR A 135 -12.06 -7.30 6.37
C THR A 135 -10.61 -7.27 5.91
N GLY A 136 -9.78 -6.37 6.44
CA GLY A 136 -8.42 -6.16 5.97
C GLY A 136 -8.31 -5.23 4.76
N LYS A 137 -9.35 -4.47 4.43
CA LYS A 137 -9.31 -3.33 3.49
C LYS A 137 -9.22 -2.06 4.30
N SER A 138 -8.05 -1.46 4.36
CA SER A 138 -7.83 -0.24 5.12
C SER A 138 -8.56 0.95 4.50
N VAL A 139 -9.15 1.79 5.35
CA VAL A 139 -9.75 3.07 4.96
C VAL A 139 -8.74 4.22 4.97
N ASP A 140 -7.63 4.05 5.68
CA ASP A 140 -6.50 4.98 5.69
C ASP A 140 -5.41 4.46 4.73
N PRO A 141 -5.05 5.25 3.69
CA PRO A 141 -4.13 4.82 2.66
C PRO A 141 -2.68 4.61 3.13
N THR A 142 -2.34 5.07 4.34
CA THR A 142 -1.02 4.83 4.94
C THR A 142 -0.86 3.42 5.49
N TYR A 143 -1.98 2.74 5.80
CA TYR A 143 -1.96 1.33 6.23
C TYR A 143 -2.21 0.40 5.04
N PRO A 144 -1.55 -0.78 5.01
CA PRO A 144 -1.73 -1.71 3.90
C PRO A 144 -3.07 -2.43 3.94
N ASN A 145 -3.60 -2.72 2.75
CA ASN A 145 -4.60 -3.76 2.57
C ASN A 145 -4.00 -5.12 2.89
N LEU A 146 -4.67 -5.90 3.72
CA LEU A 146 -4.30 -7.28 4.08
C LEU A 146 -5.20 -8.31 3.38
N ALA A 147 -6.44 -7.90 3.07
CA ALA A 147 -7.46 -8.72 2.44
C ALA A 147 -6.96 -9.37 1.14
N GLY A 148 -7.08 -10.68 1.03
CA GLY A 148 -6.69 -11.43 -0.16
C GLY A 148 -5.19 -11.64 -0.35
N GLN A 149 -4.35 -11.12 0.56
CA GLN A 149 -2.90 -11.32 0.51
C GLN A 149 -2.54 -12.79 0.78
N HIS A 150 -1.42 -13.26 0.29
CA HIS A 150 -0.96 -14.63 0.54
C HIS A 150 -0.72 -14.89 2.03
N ALA A 151 -1.31 -15.95 2.57
CA ALA A 151 -1.18 -16.32 3.98
C ALA A 151 0.29 -16.50 4.40
N SER A 152 1.11 -17.14 3.55
CA SER A 152 2.54 -17.33 3.83
C SER A 152 3.32 -16.01 3.93
N TYR A 153 2.96 -15.00 3.11
CA TYR A 153 3.56 -13.67 3.22
C TYR A 153 3.10 -12.93 4.48
N LEU A 154 1.81 -13.00 4.81
CA LEU A 154 1.28 -12.39 6.04
C LEU A 154 1.93 -13.00 7.28
N ALA A 155 2.06 -14.32 7.30
CA ALA A 155 2.73 -15.02 8.41
C ALA A 155 4.20 -14.62 8.54
N GLN A 156 4.93 -14.54 7.40
CA GLN A 156 6.30 -14.06 7.39
C GLN A 156 6.39 -12.62 7.93
N ALA A 157 5.57 -11.70 7.42
CA ALA A 157 5.59 -10.31 7.84
C ALA A 157 5.30 -10.13 9.34
N LEU A 158 4.32 -10.85 9.89
CA LEU A 158 4.04 -10.83 11.35
C LEU A 158 5.19 -11.44 12.15
N GLY A 159 5.79 -12.52 11.67
CA GLY A 159 6.99 -13.12 12.26
C GLY A 159 8.18 -12.16 12.29
N ASP A 160 8.41 -11.43 11.20
CA ASP A 160 9.47 -10.43 11.08
C ASP A 160 9.26 -9.26 12.03
N TYR A 161 8.04 -8.76 12.19
CA TYR A 161 7.72 -7.74 13.20
C TYR A 161 7.92 -8.26 14.62
N ARG A 162 7.50 -9.50 14.92
CA ARG A 162 7.69 -10.12 16.24
C ARG A 162 9.17 -10.30 16.60
N SER A 163 10.00 -10.65 15.63
CA SER A 163 11.44 -10.86 15.81
C SER A 163 12.29 -9.58 15.67
N SER A 164 11.66 -8.44 15.34
CA SER A 164 12.32 -7.18 15.01
C SER A 164 13.18 -7.21 13.73
N ALA A 165 13.05 -8.24 12.90
CA ALA A 165 13.67 -8.28 11.58
C ALA A 165 13.04 -7.26 10.62
N ARG A 166 11.81 -6.84 10.90
CA ARG A 166 11.11 -5.76 10.19
C ARG A 166 10.72 -4.67 11.19
N THR A 167 11.14 -3.44 10.92
CA THR A 167 10.98 -2.30 11.83
C THR A 167 9.72 -1.51 11.47
N ASN A 168 8.80 -1.44 12.40
CA ASN A 168 7.67 -0.50 12.48
C ASN A 168 7.18 -0.55 13.92
N PRO A 169 7.27 0.54 14.69
CA PRO A 169 6.95 0.52 16.13
C PRO A 169 5.54 0.05 16.45
N ILE A 170 4.55 0.43 15.64
CA ILE A 170 3.15 0.04 15.83
C ILE A 170 3.01 -1.46 15.60
N MET A 171 3.48 -1.96 14.45
CA MET A 171 3.36 -3.38 14.12
C MET A 171 4.22 -4.29 15.00
N ALA A 172 5.39 -3.83 15.43
CA ALA A 172 6.20 -4.56 16.42
C ALA A 172 5.43 -4.73 17.74
N GLY A 173 4.82 -3.65 18.25
CA GLY A 173 3.98 -3.71 19.45
C GLY A 173 2.80 -4.68 19.30
N MET A 174 2.14 -4.68 18.12
CA MET A 174 1.01 -5.57 17.82
C MET A 174 1.44 -7.04 17.69
N ALA A 175 2.63 -7.31 17.15
CA ALA A 175 3.09 -8.67 16.88
C ALA A 175 3.81 -9.33 18.08
N THR A 176 4.34 -8.57 19.02
CA THR A 176 5.20 -9.04 20.12
C THR A 176 4.61 -10.22 20.88
N ASN A 177 3.31 -10.18 21.19
CA ASN A 177 2.63 -11.18 22.02
C ASN A 177 1.91 -12.28 21.21
N LEU A 178 2.00 -12.25 19.86
CA LEU A 178 1.35 -13.26 19.03
C LEU A 178 2.12 -14.59 19.11
N SER A 179 1.41 -15.67 19.43
CA SER A 179 1.95 -17.01 19.25
C SER A 179 2.09 -17.36 17.75
N SER A 180 2.85 -18.40 17.44
CA SER A 180 2.94 -18.88 16.06
C SER A 180 1.59 -19.35 15.51
N GLN A 181 0.69 -19.85 16.37
CA GLN A 181 -0.67 -20.23 15.99
C GLN A 181 -1.52 -18.98 15.70
N ASP A 182 -1.42 -17.90 16.51
CA ASP A 182 -2.13 -16.64 16.24
C ASP A 182 -1.71 -16.03 14.91
N ILE A 183 -0.41 -16.06 14.62
CA ILE A 183 0.13 -15.59 13.33
C ILE A 183 -0.45 -16.41 12.17
N ALA A 184 -0.49 -17.74 12.29
CA ALA A 184 -1.04 -18.60 11.25
C ALA A 184 -2.55 -18.36 11.04
N ASP A 185 -3.31 -18.24 12.14
CA ASP A 185 -4.75 -18.00 12.11
C ASP A 185 -5.08 -16.64 11.46
N LEU A 186 -4.40 -15.56 11.89
CA LEU A 186 -4.57 -14.21 11.35
C LEU A 186 -4.19 -14.15 9.86
N ALA A 187 -3.09 -14.78 9.50
CA ALA A 187 -2.65 -14.87 8.10
C ALA A 187 -3.69 -15.60 7.22
N ALA A 188 -4.26 -16.70 7.71
CA ALA A 188 -5.32 -17.43 7.02
C ALA A 188 -6.60 -16.58 6.91
N TRP A 189 -7.00 -15.89 7.99
CA TRP A 189 -8.17 -15.01 8.01
C TRP A 189 -8.09 -13.91 6.95
N PHE A 190 -7.05 -13.08 6.98
CA PHE A 190 -6.91 -11.99 6.02
C PHE A 190 -6.70 -12.48 4.58
N SER A 191 -6.01 -13.60 4.40
CA SER A 191 -5.84 -14.22 3.09
C SER A 191 -7.16 -14.68 2.48
N SER A 192 -8.13 -15.09 3.29
CA SER A 192 -9.46 -15.56 2.84
C SER A 192 -10.39 -14.44 2.42
N GLN A 193 -10.10 -13.19 2.77
CA GLN A 193 -10.97 -12.04 2.50
C GLN A 193 -10.88 -11.58 1.03
N GLN A 194 -11.93 -10.91 0.55
CA GLN A 194 -11.93 -10.26 -0.76
C GLN A 194 -10.99 -9.05 -0.77
N GLY A 195 -10.03 -9.00 -1.66
CA GLY A 195 -9.06 -7.90 -1.64
C GLY A 195 -8.01 -8.00 -2.74
N LEU A 196 -6.76 -7.96 -2.36
CA LEU A 196 -5.62 -8.01 -3.27
C LEU A 196 -5.69 -9.26 -4.16
N GLN A 197 -5.31 -9.10 -5.42
CA GLN A 197 -5.31 -10.20 -6.39
C GLN A 197 -3.95 -10.34 -7.07
N ASP A 198 -3.71 -11.53 -7.63
CA ASP A 198 -2.60 -11.74 -8.53
C ASP A 198 -2.79 -10.90 -9.80
N LEU A 199 -1.71 -10.34 -10.31
CA LEU A 199 -1.75 -9.54 -11.53
C LEU A 199 -2.04 -10.45 -12.72
N SER A 200 -3.04 -10.11 -13.53
CA SER A 200 -3.23 -10.73 -14.84
C SER A 200 -2.32 -10.04 -15.84
N ILE A 201 -1.14 -10.60 -16.09
CA ILE A 201 -0.29 -10.15 -17.18
C ILE A 201 -0.92 -10.67 -18.48
N LYS A 202 -1.63 -9.79 -19.20
CA LYS A 202 -2.11 -10.04 -20.57
C LYS A 202 -1.19 -9.39 -21.56
#